data_95654093ab8bda43c19782443aa2a3a9
#
_entry.id   95654093ab8bda43c19782443aa2a3a9
#
_cell.length_a   1.000
_cell.length_b   1.000
_cell.length_c   1.000
_cell.angle_alpha   90.00
_cell.angle_beta   90.00
_cell.angle_gamma   90.00
#
_symmetry.space_group_name_H-M   'P 1'
#
loop_
_entity.id
_entity.type
_entity.pdbx_description
1 polymer ?
#
loop_
_entity_poly.entity_id
_entity_poly.type
_entity_poly.pdbx_seq_one_letter_code
_entity_poly.pdbx_strand_id
1 'polypeptide(L)'
;MFLSNLLDDPRAALIGLLLSLPGILLALCAHESAHAYIADRCGDPTARLMGRISLNPLRHIDPIGFACMFLVGFGWAKPVPVNPNNLRHGRRDDLKVSMAGIVTNLILCLLSFLLMMVIVQIAIHKTPAYSDVLAYYQAGNPDVAFVTTESERYLVSTLTLDMKELFNAASGLWSYYTEGGATFNILDNFIQPVLGEVPGYLYQVCFRSACINLSLAVFNLIPLPPLDGYHVLNDVMLKRPLFASEKAVRIGGGIMMALILIGNYNPDWDVISIVINFVEQHVFIGLSSLARLFAAAVHLI
;
A
#
# COMPACT_ATOMS: atom_id res chain seq x y z
N MET A 1 12.16 13.71 5.63
CA MET A 1 12.12 12.31 5.19
C MET A 1 12.71 12.09 3.78
N PHE A 2 12.08 12.47 2.65
CA PHE A 2 12.71 12.30 1.34
C PHE A 2 13.98 13.17 1.19
N LEU A 3 13.91 14.42 1.60
CA LEU A 3 15.06 15.34 1.57
C LEU A 3 16.22 14.87 2.46
N SER A 4 15.96 14.31 3.64
CA SER A 4 17.02 13.76 4.49
C SER A 4 17.68 12.56 3.82
N ASN A 5 16.87 11.60 3.32
CA ASN A 5 17.39 10.45 2.59
C ASN A 5 18.15 10.85 1.30
N LEU A 6 17.71 11.94 0.63
CA LEU A 6 18.40 12.46 -0.54
C LEU A 6 19.77 13.06 -0.20
N LEU A 7 19.95 13.59 1.01
CA LEU A 7 21.22 14.11 1.49
C LEU A 7 22.16 13.00 1.98
N ASP A 8 21.61 11.93 2.57
CA ASP A 8 22.38 10.80 3.10
C ASP A 8 22.83 9.84 1.99
N ASP A 9 21.91 9.42 1.10
CA ASP A 9 22.19 8.59 -0.08
C ASP A 9 21.31 9.01 -1.26
N PRO A 10 21.78 9.95 -2.11
CA PRO A 10 21.02 10.45 -3.25
C PRO A 10 20.62 9.37 -4.26
N ARG A 11 21.47 8.35 -4.43
CA ARG A 11 21.23 7.27 -5.40
C ARG A 11 20.11 6.35 -4.90
N ALA A 12 20.16 5.89 -3.68
CA ALA A 12 19.13 5.05 -3.09
C ALA A 12 17.79 5.78 -2.99
N ALA A 13 17.79 7.06 -2.61
CA ALA A 13 16.59 7.90 -2.55
C ALA A 13 15.93 8.04 -3.93
N LEU A 14 16.71 8.29 -4.99
CA LEU A 14 16.21 8.41 -6.35
C LEU A 14 15.64 7.09 -6.88
N ILE A 15 16.34 5.98 -6.69
CA ILE A 15 15.86 4.65 -7.08
C ILE A 15 14.55 4.34 -6.34
N GLY A 16 14.52 4.56 -5.03
CA GLY A 16 13.33 4.36 -4.21
C GLY A 16 12.14 5.17 -4.70
N LEU A 17 12.36 6.41 -5.10
CA LEU A 17 11.35 7.27 -5.70
C LEU A 17 10.85 6.72 -7.04
N LEU A 18 11.75 6.38 -7.95
CA LEU A 18 11.40 5.86 -9.28
C LEU A 18 10.59 4.56 -9.18
N LEU A 19 10.95 3.67 -8.24
CA LEU A 19 10.22 2.43 -7.99
C LEU A 19 8.85 2.64 -7.32
N SER A 20 8.68 3.74 -6.57
CA SER A 20 7.41 4.10 -5.94
C SER A 20 6.45 4.82 -6.89
N LEU A 21 6.98 5.53 -7.88
CA LEU A 21 6.23 6.41 -8.76
C LEU A 21 5.08 5.70 -9.51
N PRO A 22 5.25 4.50 -10.10
CA PRO A 22 4.15 3.79 -10.74
C PRO A 22 2.99 3.50 -9.78
N GLY A 23 3.32 3.06 -8.54
CA GLY A 23 2.33 2.80 -7.49
C GLY A 23 1.59 4.06 -7.07
N ILE A 24 2.29 5.18 -6.85
CA ILE A 24 1.71 6.48 -6.49
C ILE A 24 0.76 6.96 -7.58
N LEU A 25 1.20 6.98 -8.83
CA LEU A 25 0.40 7.47 -9.94
C LEU A 25 -0.85 6.62 -10.15
N LEU A 26 -0.70 5.29 -10.10
CA LEU A 26 -1.84 4.38 -10.23
C LEU A 26 -2.82 4.54 -9.07
N ALA A 27 -2.32 4.62 -7.83
CA ALA A 27 -3.15 4.77 -6.64
C ALA A 27 -4.00 6.04 -6.70
N LEU A 28 -3.39 7.18 -6.98
CA LEU A 28 -4.10 8.46 -7.06
C LEU A 28 -5.08 8.51 -8.23
N CYS A 29 -4.65 8.08 -9.43
CA CYS A 29 -5.51 8.15 -10.62
C CYS A 29 -6.70 7.21 -10.52
N ALA A 30 -6.51 6.00 -10.02
CA ALA A 30 -7.60 5.04 -9.86
C ALA A 30 -8.59 5.48 -8.78
N HIS A 31 -8.09 6.00 -7.66
CA HIS A 31 -8.89 6.56 -6.56
C HIS A 31 -9.82 7.67 -7.08
N GLU A 32 -9.26 8.71 -7.69
CA GLU A 32 -10.02 9.83 -8.22
C GLU A 32 -10.98 9.41 -9.36
N SER A 33 -10.52 8.50 -10.24
CA SER A 33 -11.36 7.97 -11.30
C SER A 33 -12.54 7.15 -10.79
N ALA A 34 -12.36 6.44 -9.67
CA ALA A 34 -13.42 5.67 -9.02
C ALA A 34 -14.52 6.59 -8.48
N HIS A 35 -14.15 7.71 -7.81
CA HIS A 35 -15.13 8.73 -7.40
C HIS A 35 -15.92 9.25 -8.59
N ALA A 36 -15.23 9.64 -9.67
CA ALA A 36 -15.85 10.12 -10.90
C ALA A 36 -16.83 9.09 -11.51
N TYR A 37 -16.41 7.83 -11.56
CA TYR A 37 -17.19 6.74 -12.13
C TYR A 37 -18.46 6.45 -11.31
N ILE A 38 -18.33 6.33 -9.99
CA ILE A 38 -19.48 6.06 -9.11
C ILE A 38 -20.42 7.26 -9.06
N ALA A 39 -19.93 8.51 -9.06
CA ALA A 39 -20.77 9.70 -9.15
C ALA A 39 -21.64 9.70 -10.42
N ASP A 40 -21.04 9.39 -11.59
CA ASP A 40 -21.77 9.27 -12.86
C ASP A 40 -22.84 8.15 -12.79
N ARG A 41 -22.50 7.00 -12.21
CA ARG A 41 -23.46 5.89 -12.00
C ARG A 41 -24.59 6.26 -11.04
N CYS A 42 -24.34 7.13 -10.09
CA CYS A 42 -25.32 7.64 -9.13
C CYS A 42 -26.14 8.83 -9.66
N GLY A 43 -25.83 9.34 -10.86
CA GLY A 43 -26.63 10.37 -11.53
C GLY A 43 -25.93 11.72 -11.70
N ASP A 44 -24.72 11.88 -11.20
CA ASP A 44 -23.94 13.10 -11.38
C ASP A 44 -22.92 12.96 -12.54
N PRO A 45 -23.21 13.50 -13.74
CA PRO A 45 -22.33 13.41 -14.91
C PRO A 45 -21.17 14.42 -14.87
N THR A 46 -21.06 15.27 -13.84
CA THR A 46 -20.14 16.41 -13.78
C THR A 46 -18.71 15.99 -14.06
N ALA A 47 -18.19 15.02 -13.32
CA ALA A 47 -16.84 14.52 -13.48
C ALA A 47 -16.60 13.83 -14.82
N ARG A 48 -17.58 13.09 -15.34
CA ARG A 48 -17.52 12.45 -16.66
C ARG A 48 -17.41 13.49 -17.76
N LEU A 49 -18.24 14.54 -17.75
CA LEU A 49 -18.23 15.61 -18.75
C LEU A 49 -16.89 16.38 -18.73
N MET A 50 -16.22 16.45 -17.60
CA MET A 50 -14.88 17.03 -17.46
C MET A 50 -13.76 16.04 -17.83
N GLY A 51 -14.08 14.83 -18.27
CA GLY A 51 -13.12 13.80 -18.65
C GLY A 51 -12.30 13.24 -17.48
N ARG A 52 -12.87 13.24 -16.26
CA ARG A 52 -12.19 12.80 -15.03
C ARG A 52 -12.28 11.29 -14.81
N ILE A 53 -13.09 10.55 -15.57
CA ILE A 53 -13.07 9.08 -15.60
C ILE A 53 -11.91 8.66 -16.51
N SER A 54 -10.72 8.56 -15.93
CA SER A 54 -9.49 8.31 -16.69
C SER A 54 -8.36 7.90 -15.77
N LEU A 55 -7.50 6.99 -16.21
CA LEU A 55 -6.24 6.65 -15.51
C LEU A 55 -5.06 7.54 -15.97
N ASN A 56 -5.27 8.54 -16.81
CA ASN A 56 -4.23 9.47 -17.24
C ASN A 56 -3.83 10.39 -16.08
N PRO A 57 -2.56 10.30 -15.58
CA PRO A 57 -2.10 11.10 -14.45
C PRO A 57 -2.26 12.61 -14.63
N LEU A 58 -2.09 13.11 -15.85
CA LEU A 58 -2.20 14.54 -16.15
C LEU A 58 -3.59 15.14 -15.86
N ARG A 59 -4.60 14.29 -15.72
CA ARG A 59 -5.95 14.71 -15.36
C ARG A 59 -6.18 14.80 -13.86
N HIS A 60 -5.34 14.12 -13.06
CA HIS A 60 -5.53 13.95 -11.62
C HIS A 60 -4.42 14.59 -10.77
N ILE A 61 -3.27 14.86 -11.36
CA ILE A 61 -2.15 15.50 -10.64
C ILE A 61 -2.44 16.99 -10.45
N ASP A 62 -2.30 17.44 -9.20
CA ASP A 62 -2.09 18.84 -8.86
C ASP A 62 -0.59 19.10 -8.85
N PRO A 63 -0.06 20.05 -9.67
CA PRO A 63 1.38 20.30 -9.74
C PRO A 63 2.00 20.71 -8.40
N ILE A 64 1.26 21.48 -7.60
CA ILE A 64 1.73 21.94 -6.29
C ILE A 64 1.68 20.78 -5.30
N GLY A 65 0.58 20.03 -5.23
CA GLY A 65 0.45 18.85 -4.39
C GLY A 65 1.50 17.79 -4.70
N PHE A 66 1.80 17.59 -6.00
CA PHE A 66 2.86 16.69 -6.44
C PHE A 66 4.25 17.16 -6.02
N ALA A 67 4.56 18.44 -6.18
CA ALA A 67 5.83 19.02 -5.70
C ALA A 67 5.98 18.91 -4.17
N CYS A 68 4.91 19.19 -3.42
CA CYS A 68 4.91 19.07 -1.96
C CYS A 68 5.19 17.64 -1.49
N MET A 69 4.72 16.61 -2.22
CA MET A 69 4.99 15.22 -1.90
C MET A 69 6.49 14.93 -1.84
N PHE A 70 7.30 15.54 -2.70
CA PHE A 70 8.77 15.39 -2.68
C PHE A 70 9.44 16.25 -1.62
N LEU A 71 8.94 17.48 -1.41
CA LEU A 71 9.58 18.45 -0.52
C LEU A 71 9.27 18.18 0.95
N VAL A 72 8.01 17.85 1.23
CA VAL A 72 7.46 17.75 2.60
C VAL A 72 7.05 16.31 2.96
N GLY A 73 7.07 15.38 1.98
CA GLY A 73 6.63 14.00 2.17
C GLY A 73 5.10 13.83 2.17
N PHE A 74 4.35 14.92 1.94
CA PHE A 74 2.90 14.92 1.82
C PHE A 74 2.48 15.68 0.56
N GLY A 75 1.50 15.12 -0.16
CA GLY A 75 0.95 15.73 -1.37
C GLY A 75 -0.53 15.42 -1.53
N TRP A 76 -1.14 16.03 -2.53
CA TRP A 76 -2.54 15.82 -2.85
C TRP A 76 -2.76 15.74 -4.36
N ALA A 77 -3.82 15.02 -4.73
CA ALA A 77 -4.32 15.00 -6.11
C ALA A 77 -5.24 16.20 -6.36
N LYS A 78 -5.53 16.45 -7.62
CA LYS A 78 -6.58 17.38 -8.03
C LYS A 78 -7.94 16.72 -7.81
N PRO A 79 -8.77 17.18 -6.85
CA PRO A 79 -10.00 16.50 -6.48
C PRO A 79 -10.99 16.40 -7.66
N VAL A 80 -11.74 15.32 -7.68
CA VAL A 80 -12.84 15.15 -8.65
C VAL A 80 -14.04 16.00 -8.20
N PRO A 81 -14.59 16.85 -9.08
CA PRO A 81 -15.80 17.60 -8.75
C PRO A 81 -17.02 16.68 -8.74
N VAL A 82 -17.69 16.62 -7.59
CA VAL A 82 -18.97 15.92 -7.41
C VAL A 82 -20.03 16.96 -7.02
N ASN A 83 -21.19 16.94 -7.69
CA ASN A 83 -22.34 17.77 -7.32
C ASN A 83 -23.36 16.93 -6.54
N PRO A 84 -23.46 17.10 -5.22
CA PRO A 84 -24.38 16.31 -4.41
C PRO A 84 -25.85 16.44 -4.81
N ASN A 85 -26.24 17.56 -5.44
CA ASN A 85 -27.63 17.80 -5.88
C ASN A 85 -28.03 16.93 -7.08
N ASN A 86 -27.08 16.36 -7.81
CA ASN A 86 -27.34 15.48 -8.94
C ASN A 86 -27.47 14.00 -8.50
N LEU A 87 -27.08 13.68 -7.27
CA LEU A 87 -27.15 12.31 -6.75
C LEU A 87 -28.59 11.89 -6.52
N ARG A 88 -28.99 10.73 -7.07
CA ARG A 88 -30.41 10.26 -7.07
C ARG A 88 -30.93 9.94 -5.69
N HIS A 89 -30.08 9.37 -4.81
CA HIS A 89 -30.47 8.90 -3.48
C HIS A 89 -29.73 9.66 -2.36
N GLY A 90 -29.26 10.89 -2.62
CA GLY A 90 -28.64 11.79 -1.65
C GLY A 90 -27.50 11.11 -0.87
N ARG A 91 -27.62 11.04 0.47
CA ARG A 91 -26.58 10.48 1.38
C ARG A 91 -26.13 9.06 1.04
N ARG A 92 -27.03 8.21 0.53
CA ARG A 92 -26.66 6.83 0.16
C ARG A 92 -25.71 6.80 -1.03
N ASP A 93 -25.91 7.69 -1.98
CA ASP A 93 -25.06 7.78 -3.16
C ASP A 93 -23.78 8.54 -2.83
N ASP A 94 -23.82 9.55 -1.94
CA ASP A 94 -22.64 10.25 -1.42
C ASP A 94 -21.69 9.25 -0.72
N LEU A 95 -22.25 8.39 0.14
CA LEU A 95 -21.47 7.30 0.78
C LEU A 95 -20.81 6.36 -0.25
N LYS A 96 -21.51 5.97 -1.32
CA LYS A 96 -20.92 5.12 -2.37
C LYS A 96 -19.78 5.83 -3.10
N VAL A 97 -19.96 7.11 -3.38
CA VAL A 97 -18.93 7.93 -4.03
C VAL A 97 -17.70 8.01 -3.12
N SER A 98 -17.88 8.36 -1.85
CA SER A 98 -16.77 8.48 -0.90
C SER A 98 -16.04 7.15 -0.65
N MET A 99 -16.78 6.05 -0.58
CA MET A 99 -16.16 4.71 -0.42
C MET A 99 -15.45 4.22 -1.69
N ALA A 100 -15.78 4.76 -2.87
CA ALA A 100 -15.26 4.25 -4.14
C ALA A 100 -13.74 4.33 -4.24
N GLY A 101 -13.14 5.46 -3.84
CA GLY A 101 -11.69 5.64 -3.81
C GLY A 101 -11.00 4.69 -2.84
N ILE A 102 -11.53 4.60 -1.62
CA ILE A 102 -11.01 3.73 -0.56
C ILE A 102 -11.03 2.26 -1.01
N VAL A 103 -12.18 1.78 -1.52
CA VAL A 103 -12.32 0.39 -1.99
C VAL A 103 -11.39 0.11 -3.16
N THR A 104 -11.24 1.05 -4.09
CA THR A 104 -10.33 0.91 -5.24
C THR A 104 -8.89 0.74 -4.77
N ASN A 105 -8.44 1.51 -3.80
CA ASN A 105 -7.09 1.38 -3.26
C ASN A 105 -6.90 0.05 -2.51
N LEU A 106 -7.89 -0.43 -1.77
CA LEU A 106 -7.82 -1.77 -1.15
C LEU A 106 -7.72 -2.88 -2.20
N ILE A 107 -8.45 -2.78 -3.31
CA ILE A 107 -8.34 -3.73 -4.43
C ILE A 107 -6.95 -3.67 -5.06
N LEU A 108 -6.41 -2.48 -5.30
CA LEU A 108 -5.06 -2.33 -5.86
C LEU A 108 -3.97 -2.84 -4.90
N CYS A 109 -4.13 -2.63 -3.60
CA CYS A 109 -3.26 -3.23 -2.59
C CYS A 109 -3.25 -4.76 -2.72
N LEU A 110 -4.43 -5.39 -2.74
CA LEU A 110 -4.56 -6.84 -2.88
C LEU A 110 -3.97 -7.36 -4.19
N LEU A 111 -4.23 -6.70 -5.31
CA LEU A 111 -3.69 -7.10 -6.61
C LEU A 111 -2.15 -6.99 -6.64
N SER A 112 -1.59 -5.92 -6.09
CA SER A 112 -0.15 -5.73 -5.97
C SER A 112 0.49 -6.80 -5.08
N PHE A 113 -0.15 -7.14 -3.96
CA PHE A 113 0.28 -8.23 -3.08
C PHE A 113 0.24 -9.59 -3.77
N LEU A 114 -0.84 -9.90 -4.49
CA LEU A 114 -0.95 -11.16 -5.24
C LEU A 114 0.14 -11.29 -6.32
N LEU A 115 0.41 -10.20 -7.05
CA LEU A 115 1.47 -10.20 -8.06
C LEU A 115 2.85 -10.40 -7.42
N MET A 116 3.10 -9.80 -6.26
CA MET A 116 4.31 -10.02 -5.48
C MET A 116 4.45 -11.50 -5.08
N MET A 117 3.36 -12.13 -4.62
CA MET A 117 3.35 -13.56 -4.26
C MET A 117 3.65 -14.46 -5.47
N VAL A 118 3.14 -14.11 -6.65
CA VAL A 118 3.46 -14.85 -7.89
C VAL A 118 4.97 -14.79 -8.19
N ILE A 119 5.61 -13.64 -8.03
CA ILE A 119 7.07 -13.50 -8.23
C ILE A 119 7.83 -14.39 -7.25
N VAL A 120 7.43 -14.40 -5.98
CA VAL A 120 8.04 -15.29 -4.96
C VAL A 120 7.87 -16.76 -5.34
N GLN A 121 6.68 -17.19 -5.77
CA GLN A 121 6.43 -18.56 -6.17
C GLN A 121 7.28 -18.97 -7.40
N ILE A 122 7.43 -18.09 -8.37
CA ILE A 122 8.32 -18.34 -9.53
C ILE A 122 9.77 -18.49 -9.07
N ALA A 123 10.23 -17.69 -8.11
CA ALA A 123 11.57 -17.80 -7.56
C ALA A 123 11.77 -19.16 -6.86
N ILE A 124 10.82 -19.55 -6.02
CA ILE A 124 10.84 -20.85 -5.33
C ILE A 124 10.96 -22.02 -6.35
N HIS A 125 10.13 -22.00 -7.41
CA HIS A 125 10.13 -23.07 -8.40
C HIS A 125 11.38 -23.13 -9.29
N LYS A 126 12.09 -22.01 -9.43
CA LYS A 126 13.35 -21.94 -10.20
C LYS A 126 14.59 -22.33 -9.39
N THR A 127 14.46 -22.50 -8.09
CA THR A 127 15.59 -22.88 -7.23
C THR A 127 15.88 -24.36 -7.39
N PRO A 128 17.09 -24.79 -7.76
CA PRO A 128 17.42 -26.19 -8.03
C PRO A 128 17.13 -27.17 -6.87
N ALA A 129 17.26 -26.68 -5.64
CA ALA A 129 17.04 -27.47 -4.43
C ALA A 129 15.55 -27.55 -4.00
N TYR A 130 14.63 -26.94 -4.75
CA TYR A 130 13.23 -26.88 -4.34
C TYR A 130 12.59 -28.28 -4.18
N SER A 131 12.87 -29.21 -5.10
CA SER A 131 12.37 -30.59 -5.03
C SER A 131 12.87 -31.33 -3.79
N ASP A 132 14.14 -31.13 -3.44
CA ASP A 132 14.78 -31.80 -2.31
C ASP A 132 14.29 -31.21 -0.99
N VAL A 133 14.13 -29.88 -0.92
CA VAL A 133 13.55 -29.19 0.22
C VAL A 133 12.09 -29.61 0.43
N LEU A 134 11.31 -29.71 -0.64
CA LEU A 134 9.92 -30.14 -0.56
C LEU A 134 9.80 -31.59 -0.07
N ALA A 135 10.63 -32.50 -0.61
CA ALA A 135 10.66 -33.91 -0.21
C ALA A 135 11.05 -34.04 1.29
N TYR A 136 12.01 -33.26 1.74
CA TYR A 136 12.43 -33.25 3.12
C TYR A 136 11.33 -32.73 4.07
N TYR A 137 10.63 -31.69 3.69
CA TYR A 137 9.51 -31.13 4.46
C TYR A 137 8.31 -32.10 4.51
N GLN A 138 8.00 -32.73 3.39
CA GLN A 138 6.93 -33.74 3.31
C GLN A 138 7.23 -35.02 4.13
N ALA A 139 8.52 -35.29 4.38
CA ALA A 139 8.94 -36.37 5.27
C ALA A 139 8.79 -36.08 6.77
N GLY A 140 8.29 -34.87 7.14
CA GLY A 140 7.99 -34.50 8.53
C GLY A 140 9.22 -34.16 9.39
N ASN A 141 10.33 -33.81 8.76
CA ASN A 141 11.54 -33.39 9.46
C ASN A 141 11.58 -31.85 9.63
N PRO A 142 11.39 -31.31 10.83
CA PRO A 142 11.43 -29.88 11.06
C PRO A 142 12.86 -29.28 11.13
N ASP A 143 13.87 -30.12 11.37
CA ASP A 143 15.25 -29.66 11.58
C ASP A 143 16.03 -29.61 10.27
N VAL A 144 16.21 -28.41 9.74
CA VAL A 144 16.81 -28.16 8.45
C VAL A 144 18.33 -28.06 8.53
N ALA A 145 19.00 -29.11 8.93
CA ALA A 145 20.45 -29.11 9.11
C ALA A 145 21.28 -29.38 7.83
N PHE A 146 20.65 -29.60 6.66
CA PHE A 146 21.37 -30.11 5.48
C PHE A 146 21.21 -29.28 4.21
N VAL A 147 21.24 -27.98 4.31
CA VAL A 147 21.26 -27.13 3.13
C VAL A 147 22.70 -26.74 2.84
N THR A 148 23.21 -27.13 1.67
CA THR A 148 24.63 -27.04 1.33
C THR A 148 25.09 -25.66 0.88
N THR A 149 24.16 -24.78 0.49
CA THR A 149 24.44 -23.41 0.08
C THR A 149 23.68 -22.39 0.95
N GLU A 150 24.19 -21.18 1.05
CA GLU A 150 23.51 -20.10 1.78
C GLU A 150 22.10 -19.83 1.24
N SER A 151 21.92 -19.84 -0.09
CA SER A 151 20.63 -19.66 -0.75
C SER A 151 19.62 -20.72 -0.38
N GLU A 152 20.03 -21.99 -0.31
CA GLU A 152 19.20 -23.13 0.08
C GLU A 152 18.79 -23.06 1.55
N ARG A 153 19.72 -22.70 2.43
CA ARG A 153 19.44 -22.49 3.85
C ARG A 153 18.39 -21.42 4.06
N TYR A 154 18.45 -20.34 3.29
CA TYR A 154 17.47 -19.25 3.36
C TYR A 154 16.12 -19.63 2.77
N LEU A 155 16.08 -20.45 1.72
CA LEU A 155 14.83 -20.95 1.16
C LEU A 155 14.03 -21.74 2.18
N VAL A 156 14.68 -22.64 2.88
CA VAL A 156 14.04 -23.49 3.89
C VAL A 156 13.60 -22.67 5.09
N SER A 157 14.42 -21.75 5.57
CA SER A 157 14.03 -20.84 6.64
C SER A 157 12.84 -19.97 6.23
N THR A 158 12.75 -19.57 4.98
CA THR A 158 11.59 -18.81 4.45
C THR A 158 10.32 -19.64 4.37
N LEU A 159 10.42 -20.94 4.11
CA LEU A 159 9.28 -21.85 4.08
C LEU A 159 8.81 -22.27 5.49
N THR A 160 9.72 -22.32 6.47
CA THR A 160 9.44 -22.74 7.85
C THR A 160 9.20 -21.54 8.79
N LEU A 161 9.68 -20.36 8.45
CA LEU A 161 9.49 -19.16 9.25
C LEU A 161 8.02 -18.80 9.38
N ASP A 162 7.63 -18.47 10.59
CA ASP A 162 6.38 -17.82 10.84
C ASP A 162 6.39 -16.48 10.10
N MET A 163 5.55 -16.36 9.04
CA MET A 163 5.45 -15.15 8.22
C MET A 163 5.15 -13.90 9.05
N LYS A 164 4.76 -14.07 10.32
CA LYS A 164 4.59 -13.01 11.31
C LYS A 164 5.91 -12.28 11.61
N GLU A 165 7.04 -12.99 11.63
CA GLU A 165 8.35 -12.37 11.83
C GLU A 165 8.88 -11.67 10.58
N LEU A 166 8.53 -12.17 9.39
CA LEU A 166 8.85 -11.54 8.11
C LEU A 166 8.22 -10.15 7.95
N PHE A 167 7.04 -9.91 8.55
CA PHE A 167 6.35 -8.62 8.48
C PHE A 167 6.68 -7.68 9.64
N ASN A 168 7.31 -8.14 10.71
CA ASN A 168 7.70 -7.30 11.84
C ASN A 168 8.89 -6.38 11.54
N ALA A 169 9.56 -6.56 10.41
CA ALA A 169 10.62 -5.64 10.02
C ALA A 169 10.02 -4.34 9.48
N ALA A 170 10.02 -3.33 10.32
CA ALA A 170 9.58 -1.96 10.06
C ALA A 170 10.35 -1.22 8.92
N SER A 171 11.18 -1.90 8.16
CA SER A 171 12.05 -1.32 7.14
C SER A 171 11.50 -1.36 5.72
N GLY A 172 10.24 -1.76 5.50
CA GLY A 172 9.61 -1.78 4.17
C GLY A 172 10.22 -2.78 3.17
N LEU A 173 11.25 -3.48 3.55
CA LEU A 173 11.87 -4.61 2.86
C LEU A 173 11.81 -5.77 3.83
N TRP A 174 11.27 -6.89 3.43
CA TRP A 174 11.11 -8.09 4.24
C TRP A 174 12.48 -8.58 4.66
N SER A 175 12.90 -8.17 5.84
CA SER A 175 14.15 -8.57 6.43
C SER A 175 13.89 -9.18 7.80
N TYR A 176 14.60 -10.23 8.14
CA TYR A 176 14.57 -10.82 9.47
C TYR A 176 15.99 -11.03 9.98
N TYR A 177 16.12 -11.11 11.29
CA TYR A 177 17.39 -11.38 11.93
C TYR A 177 17.60 -12.89 12.03
N THR A 178 18.75 -13.36 11.56
CA THR A 178 19.19 -14.74 11.79
C THR A 178 19.80 -14.85 13.19
N GLU A 179 19.92 -16.06 13.73
CA GLU A 179 20.56 -16.32 15.03
C GLU A 179 22.01 -15.80 15.15
N GLY A 180 22.64 -15.38 14.09
CA GLY A 180 23.95 -14.72 14.05
C GLY A 180 23.91 -13.19 14.00
N GLY A 181 22.72 -12.56 14.10
CA GLY A 181 22.57 -11.09 14.01
C GLY A 181 22.66 -10.53 12.59
N ALA A 182 22.73 -11.36 11.56
CA ALA A 182 22.67 -10.95 10.17
C ALA A 182 21.23 -10.66 9.72
N THR A 183 21.03 -9.63 8.93
CA THR A 183 19.73 -9.28 8.36
C THR A 183 19.55 -10.02 7.03
N PHE A 184 18.49 -10.79 6.90
CA PHE A 184 18.10 -11.41 5.64
C PHE A 184 17.03 -10.57 4.96
N ASN A 185 17.23 -10.28 3.69
CA ASN A 185 16.30 -9.54 2.85
C ASN A 185 15.88 -10.46 1.69
N ILE A 186 14.58 -10.76 1.58
CA ILE A 186 14.05 -11.64 0.53
C ILE A 186 14.43 -11.14 -0.86
N LEU A 187 14.44 -9.84 -1.09
CA LEU A 187 14.79 -9.28 -2.38
C LEU A 187 16.25 -9.58 -2.75
N ASP A 188 17.18 -9.14 -1.89
CA ASP A 188 18.62 -9.17 -2.21
C ASP A 188 19.22 -10.56 -2.05
N ASN A 189 18.70 -11.34 -1.11
CA ASN A 189 19.24 -12.66 -0.79
C ASN A 189 18.54 -13.81 -1.51
N PHE A 190 17.35 -13.59 -2.08
CA PHE A 190 16.59 -14.65 -2.72
C PHE A 190 16.08 -14.29 -4.13
N ILE A 191 15.26 -13.23 -4.28
CA ILE A 191 14.61 -12.94 -5.56
C ILE A 191 15.60 -12.53 -6.63
N GLN A 192 16.51 -11.58 -6.33
CA GLN A 192 17.49 -11.10 -7.30
C GLN A 192 18.51 -12.18 -7.69
N PRO A 193 19.10 -12.96 -6.78
CA PRO A 193 20.00 -14.05 -7.15
C PRO A 193 19.36 -15.13 -8.01
N VAL A 194 18.08 -15.43 -7.79
CA VAL A 194 17.38 -16.53 -8.50
C VAL A 194 16.76 -16.06 -9.82
N LEU A 195 16.15 -14.88 -9.85
CA LEU A 195 15.39 -14.38 -10.99
C LEU A 195 16.10 -13.28 -11.78
N GLY A 196 17.11 -12.66 -11.20
CA GLY A 196 17.80 -11.49 -11.74
C GLY A 196 17.18 -10.15 -11.31
N GLU A 197 17.81 -9.06 -11.77
CA GLU A 197 17.47 -7.70 -11.33
C GLU A 197 16.06 -7.25 -11.75
N VAL A 198 15.61 -7.56 -12.96
CA VAL A 198 14.32 -7.07 -13.49
C VAL A 198 13.13 -7.59 -12.68
N PRO A 199 12.99 -8.90 -12.40
CA PRO A 199 11.97 -9.40 -11.48
C PRO A 199 12.13 -8.85 -10.07
N GLY A 200 13.35 -8.60 -9.59
CA GLY A 200 13.62 -7.94 -8.32
C GLY A 200 13.04 -6.53 -8.26
N TYR A 201 13.26 -5.71 -9.29
CA TYR A 201 12.62 -4.39 -9.38
C TYR A 201 11.10 -4.46 -9.46
N LEU A 202 10.56 -5.42 -10.22
CA LEU A 202 9.11 -5.62 -10.30
C LEU A 202 8.51 -5.98 -8.94
N TYR A 203 9.18 -6.85 -8.18
CA TYR A 203 8.81 -7.18 -6.81
C TYR A 203 8.75 -5.93 -5.92
N GLN A 204 9.79 -5.08 -5.98
CA GLN A 204 9.83 -3.82 -5.22
C GLN A 204 8.70 -2.87 -5.61
N VAL A 205 8.42 -2.72 -6.91
CA VAL A 205 7.30 -1.89 -7.40
C VAL A 205 5.98 -2.41 -6.86
N CYS A 206 5.75 -3.72 -6.90
CA CYS A 206 4.52 -4.33 -6.38
C CYS A 206 4.40 -4.14 -4.86
N PHE A 207 5.47 -4.36 -4.11
CA PHE A 207 5.49 -4.16 -2.66
C PHE A 207 5.17 -2.71 -2.28
N ARG A 208 5.88 -1.75 -2.89
CA ARG A 208 5.64 -0.32 -2.66
C ARG A 208 4.23 0.09 -3.07
N SER A 209 3.72 -0.44 -4.20
CA SER A 209 2.34 -0.19 -4.62
C SER A 209 1.33 -0.73 -3.61
N ALA A 210 1.55 -1.91 -3.04
CA ALA A 210 0.68 -2.46 -2.00
C ALA A 210 0.64 -1.57 -0.75
N CYS A 211 1.81 -1.16 -0.24
CA CYS A 211 1.92 -0.25 0.90
C CYS A 211 1.24 1.10 0.61
N ILE A 212 1.57 1.75 -0.51
CA ILE A 212 1.01 3.05 -0.89
C ILE A 212 -0.51 3.00 -0.98
N ASN A 213 -1.06 1.97 -1.62
CA ASN A 213 -2.50 1.83 -1.76
C ASN A 213 -3.20 1.58 -0.40
N LEU A 214 -2.60 0.77 0.46
CA LEU A 214 -3.14 0.53 1.80
C LEU A 214 -3.07 1.79 2.66
N SER A 215 -1.91 2.47 2.69
CA SER A 215 -1.73 3.75 3.40
C SER A 215 -2.76 4.78 2.94
N LEU A 216 -2.97 4.90 1.62
CA LEU A 216 -3.92 5.86 1.05
C LEU A 216 -5.37 5.51 1.42
N ALA A 217 -5.73 4.22 1.44
CA ALA A 217 -7.05 3.78 1.88
C ALA A 217 -7.29 4.09 3.36
N VAL A 218 -6.32 3.80 4.23
CA VAL A 218 -6.39 4.06 5.69
C VAL A 218 -6.43 5.56 5.96
N PHE A 219 -5.57 6.34 5.28
CA PHE A 219 -5.53 7.78 5.40
C PHE A 219 -6.88 8.41 5.03
N ASN A 220 -7.47 7.99 3.92
CA ASN A 220 -8.78 8.50 3.49
C ASN A 220 -9.95 8.00 4.36
N LEU A 221 -9.77 7.02 5.24
CA LEU A 221 -10.77 6.65 6.25
C LEU A 221 -10.76 7.56 7.47
N ILE A 222 -9.76 8.41 7.66
CA ILE A 222 -9.72 9.37 8.77
C ILE A 222 -10.92 10.33 8.66
N PRO A 223 -11.74 10.47 9.73
CA PRO A 223 -12.98 11.23 9.67
C PRO A 223 -12.77 12.75 9.80
N LEU A 224 -11.84 13.29 9.04
CA LEU A 224 -11.51 14.73 9.02
C LEU A 224 -11.57 15.28 7.59
N PRO A 225 -12.16 16.47 7.36
CA PRO A 225 -12.09 17.13 6.07
C PRO A 225 -10.61 17.44 5.69
N PRO A 226 -10.21 17.33 4.44
CA PRO A 226 -11.04 17.08 3.24
C PRO A 226 -11.12 15.60 2.81
N LEU A 227 -10.88 14.64 3.70
CA LEU A 227 -10.79 13.22 3.40
C LEU A 227 -12.17 12.56 3.25
N ASP A 228 -12.23 11.44 2.51
CA ASP A 228 -13.46 10.68 2.26
C ASP A 228 -14.12 10.17 3.54
N GLY A 229 -13.32 9.78 4.54
CA GLY A 229 -13.78 9.31 5.84
C GLY A 229 -14.66 10.30 6.57
N TYR A 230 -14.52 11.59 6.31
CA TYR A 230 -15.42 12.61 6.81
C TYR A 230 -16.84 12.43 6.26
N HIS A 231 -16.99 12.22 4.96
CA HIS A 231 -18.29 11.95 4.32
C HIS A 231 -18.86 10.62 4.80
N VAL A 232 -18.03 9.57 4.87
CA VAL A 232 -18.43 8.25 5.39
C VAL A 232 -18.98 8.37 6.82
N LEU A 233 -18.28 9.07 7.73
CA LEU A 233 -18.74 9.28 9.09
C LEU A 233 -20.10 10.01 9.14
N ASN A 234 -20.22 11.10 8.38
CA ASN A 234 -21.44 11.90 8.34
C ASN A 234 -22.63 11.11 7.81
N ASP A 235 -22.41 10.28 6.77
CA ASP A 235 -23.49 9.57 6.10
C ASP A 235 -23.95 8.31 6.83
N VAL A 236 -23.02 7.64 7.53
CA VAL A 236 -23.32 6.41 8.28
C VAL A 236 -23.78 6.71 9.71
N MET A 237 -23.08 7.56 10.45
CA MET A 237 -23.25 7.67 11.90
C MET A 237 -23.99 8.94 12.35
N LEU A 238 -23.89 10.03 11.59
CA LEU A 238 -24.35 11.33 12.05
C LEU A 238 -25.67 11.73 11.40
N LYS A 239 -26.60 12.24 12.22
CA LYS A 239 -27.85 12.87 11.73
C LYS A 239 -27.63 14.24 11.13
N ARG A 240 -26.55 14.92 11.55
CA ARG A 240 -26.13 16.25 11.07
C ARG A 240 -24.62 16.23 10.83
N PRO A 241 -24.10 16.88 9.78
CA PRO A 241 -22.66 16.92 9.50
C PRO A 241 -21.91 17.60 10.67
N LEU A 242 -20.79 17.00 11.06
CA LEU A 242 -19.92 17.50 12.15
C LEU A 242 -19.32 18.87 11.81
N PHE A 243 -18.97 19.08 10.53
CA PHE A 243 -18.46 20.32 10.00
C PHE A 243 -19.46 20.90 9.00
N ALA A 244 -20.57 21.47 9.51
CA ALA A 244 -21.69 21.91 8.68
C ALA A 244 -21.44 23.23 7.92
N SER A 245 -20.36 23.94 8.23
CA SER A 245 -20.04 25.25 7.62
C SER A 245 -18.70 25.19 6.87
N GLU A 246 -18.54 26.01 5.83
CA GLU A 246 -17.27 26.16 5.11
C GLU A 246 -16.10 26.51 6.04
N LYS A 247 -16.36 27.30 7.10
CA LYS A 247 -15.35 27.62 8.12
C LYS A 247 -14.90 26.37 8.86
N ALA A 248 -15.84 25.49 9.23
CA ALA A 248 -15.55 24.26 9.94
C ALA A 248 -14.75 23.28 9.05
N VAL A 249 -15.10 23.17 7.76
CA VAL A 249 -14.32 22.38 6.79
C VAL A 249 -12.88 22.89 6.67
N ARG A 250 -12.68 24.22 6.60
CA ARG A 250 -11.33 24.80 6.59
C ARG A 250 -10.55 24.54 7.88
N ILE A 251 -11.23 24.59 9.03
CA ILE A 251 -10.61 24.25 10.33
C ILE A 251 -10.18 22.79 10.34
N GLY A 252 -11.04 21.86 9.87
CA GLY A 252 -10.71 20.44 9.77
C GLY A 252 -9.49 20.17 8.89
N GLY A 253 -9.42 20.83 7.72
CA GLY A 253 -8.24 20.80 6.85
C GLY A 253 -6.99 21.38 7.52
N GLY A 254 -7.14 22.46 8.30
CA GLY A 254 -6.05 23.05 9.08
C GLY A 254 -5.55 22.11 10.18
N ILE A 255 -6.44 21.40 10.87
CA ILE A 255 -6.07 20.38 11.86
C ILE A 255 -5.30 19.24 11.18
N MET A 256 -5.79 18.75 10.05
CA MET A 256 -5.10 17.71 9.29
C MET A 256 -3.68 18.13 8.90
N MET A 257 -3.53 19.33 8.35
CA MET A 257 -2.23 19.88 7.97
C MET A 257 -1.30 20.00 9.19
N ALA A 258 -1.83 20.47 10.32
CA ALA A 258 -1.06 20.58 11.56
C ALA A 258 -0.58 19.20 12.05
N LEU A 259 -1.42 18.17 12.02
CA LEU A 259 -1.04 16.81 12.40
C LEU A 259 0.09 16.27 11.50
N ILE A 260 0.01 16.49 10.19
CA ILE A 260 1.05 16.08 9.24
C ILE A 260 2.38 16.81 9.53
N LEU A 261 2.33 18.13 9.75
CA LEU A 261 3.54 18.92 10.04
C LEU A 261 4.17 18.56 11.38
N ILE A 262 3.36 18.29 12.41
CA ILE A 262 3.84 17.86 13.72
C ILE A 262 4.52 16.48 13.59
N GLY A 263 3.89 15.54 12.89
CA GLY A 263 4.47 14.22 12.65
C GLY A 263 5.78 14.27 11.87
N ASN A 264 5.90 15.16 10.88
CA ASN A 264 7.15 15.35 10.14
C ASN A 264 8.27 15.96 11.00
N TYR A 265 7.91 16.77 12.00
CA TYR A 265 8.89 17.40 12.90
C TYR A 265 9.34 16.44 14.01
N ASN A 266 8.42 15.66 14.58
CA ASN A 266 8.70 14.70 15.63
C ASN A 266 7.98 13.36 15.35
N PRO A 267 8.73 12.31 14.98
CA PRO A 267 8.17 10.99 14.66
C PRO A 267 7.36 10.37 15.81
N ASP A 268 7.68 10.66 17.07
CA ASP A 268 6.95 10.14 18.23
C ASP A 268 5.52 10.70 18.34
N TRP A 269 5.25 11.82 17.68
CA TRP A 269 3.96 12.51 17.66
C TRP A 269 3.22 12.34 16.33
N ASP A 270 3.73 11.47 15.46
CA ASP A 270 3.12 11.16 14.17
C ASP A 270 1.97 10.16 14.33
N VAL A 271 0.86 10.65 14.87
CA VAL A 271 -0.35 9.85 15.10
C VAL A 271 -0.87 9.22 13.80
N ILE A 272 -0.73 9.92 12.68
CA ILE A 272 -1.19 9.43 11.38
C ILE A 272 -0.37 8.21 10.96
N SER A 273 0.94 8.32 10.98
CA SER A 273 1.83 7.19 10.66
C SER A 273 1.70 6.04 11.65
N ILE A 274 1.50 6.31 12.94
CA ILE A 274 1.25 5.26 13.95
C ILE A 274 0.00 4.45 13.58
N VAL A 275 -1.10 5.11 13.24
CA VAL A 275 -2.35 4.42 12.84
C VAL A 275 -2.17 3.66 11.54
N ILE A 276 -1.54 4.28 10.52
CA ILE A 276 -1.29 3.63 9.23
C ILE A 276 -0.42 2.39 9.42
N ASN A 277 0.71 2.51 10.11
CA ASN A 277 1.64 1.40 10.37
C ASN A 277 0.97 0.25 11.14
N PHE A 278 0.14 0.59 12.14
CA PHE A 278 -0.63 -0.41 12.88
C PHE A 278 -1.56 -1.21 11.96
N VAL A 279 -2.32 -0.54 11.10
CA VAL A 279 -3.23 -1.20 10.15
C VAL A 279 -2.45 -1.98 9.10
N GLU A 280 -1.40 -1.41 8.54
CA GLU A 280 -0.53 -2.08 7.56
C GLU A 280 0.03 -3.39 8.11
N GLN A 281 0.59 -3.36 9.30
CA GLN A 281 1.13 -4.54 9.96
C GLN A 281 0.08 -5.66 10.07
N HIS A 282 -1.12 -5.36 10.56
CA HIS A 282 -2.17 -6.37 10.74
C HIS A 282 -2.75 -6.88 9.43
N VAL A 283 -2.94 -6.01 8.44
CA VAL A 283 -3.42 -6.39 7.11
C VAL A 283 -2.41 -7.29 6.41
N PHE A 284 -1.14 -6.94 6.41
CA PHE A 284 -0.11 -7.76 5.77
C PHE A 284 0.11 -9.09 6.49
N ILE A 285 0.02 -9.15 7.82
CA ILE A 285 0.01 -10.42 8.57
C ILE A 285 -1.17 -11.30 8.12
N GLY A 286 -2.37 -10.71 7.98
CA GLY A 286 -3.54 -11.43 7.49
C GLY A 286 -3.39 -11.94 6.07
N LEU A 287 -2.92 -11.10 5.14
CA LEU A 287 -2.68 -11.46 3.75
C LEU A 287 -1.63 -12.56 3.61
N SER A 288 -0.57 -12.51 4.40
CA SER A 288 0.46 -13.55 4.38
C SER A 288 -0.02 -14.88 4.96
N SER A 289 -0.89 -14.84 5.95
CA SER A 289 -1.54 -16.06 6.46
C SER A 289 -2.43 -16.72 5.40
N LEU A 290 -3.16 -15.91 4.62
CA LEU A 290 -3.93 -16.39 3.47
C LEU A 290 -3.02 -16.97 2.36
N ALA A 291 -1.89 -16.33 2.09
CA ALA A 291 -0.92 -16.81 1.10
C ALA A 291 -0.33 -18.18 1.50
N ARG A 292 -0.08 -18.43 2.79
CA ARG A 292 0.34 -19.75 3.29
C ARG A 292 -0.73 -20.82 3.07
N LEU A 293 -1.99 -20.51 3.37
CA LEU A 293 -3.09 -21.45 3.13
C LEU A 293 -3.21 -21.77 1.65
N PHE A 294 -3.01 -20.80 0.78
CA PHE A 294 -3.04 -20.98 -0.66
C PHE A 294 -1.85 -21.83 -1.14
N ALA A 295 -0.63 -21.55 -0.67
CA ALA A 295 0.55 -22.32 -0.99
C ALA A 295 0.42 -23.79 -0.53
N ALA A 296 -0.09 -24.01 0.69
CA ALA A 296 -0.38 -25.36 1.19
C ALA A 296 -1.42 -26.10 0.34
N ALA A 297 -2.46 -25.41 -0.15
CA ALA A 297 -3.48 -26.00 -1.01
C ALA A 297 -2.95 -26.36 -2.41
N VAL A 298 -2.03 -25.57 -2.96
CA VAL A 298 -1.40 -25.82 -4.28
C VAL A 298 -0.40 -26.99 -4.21
N HIS A 299 0.20 -27.23 -3.05
CA HIS A 299 1.10 -28.37 -2.84
C HIS A 299 0.35 -29.68 -2.52
N LEU A 300 -0.96 -29.62 -2.29
CA LEU A 300 -1.82 -30.80 -2.08
C LEU A 300 -2.43 -31.32 -3.38
N ILE A 301 -2.17 -30.69 -4.52
CA ILE A 301 -2.49 -31.15 -5.86
C ILE A 301 -1.20 -31.53 -6.58
#